data_eedf41c2acba8ba6d13a4a125b29c149
#
_entry.id   eedf41c2acba8ba6d13a4a125b29c149
#
_cell.length_a   1.000
_cell.length_b   1.000
_cell.length_c   1.000
_cell.angle_alpha   90.00
_cell.angle_beta   90.00
_cell.angle_gamma   90.00
#
_symmetry.space_group_name_H-M   'P 1'
#
loop_
_entity.id
_entity.type
_entity.pdbx_description
1 polymer ?
#
loop_
_entity_poly.entity_id
_entity_poly.type
_entity_poly.pdbx_seq_one_letter_code
_entity_poly.pdbx_strand_id
1 'polypeptide(L)'
;VSRRIRIGVGPVDGRSPRYGIDQLDTVLDGMWWGDNVLWVVDDGLSSVDVVLAGVIALADGRDVSDRGFSRGAFDLRDHASIGAVADTACTVVREGKTALWICPRSSVPPALRELAQVIVDQNSTHLRVERADGRRSQVVGTEMPYAVDDGIATVGPPSTVSRLGAGLRSIRKQRGWSQADVGAMIGVSGSAISQTERGTQSLSLDTAVELAERLGVSIDHLVHGADRSYELSRPASFGRGPSRLAPSSPQHFRIVAFATMSLSSSSTGSVSICIGSGVVKLEMADDSIVLGPGDVVRTTGSELRACRNLSAHPALIFQVNEHS
;
A
#
# COMPACT_ATOMS: atom_id res chain seq x y z
N VAL A 1 0.12 29.34 -16.96
CA VAL A 1 1.14 28.51 -17.64
C VAL A 1 1.28 27.24 -16.81
N SER A 2 0.63 26.17 -17.26
CA SER A 2 0.61 24.87 -16.57
C SER A 2 2.03 24.31 -16.55
N ARG A 3 2.69 24.29 -15.40
CA ARG A 3 3.97 23.59 -15.22
C ARG A 3 3.68 22.09 -15.21
N ARG A 4 4.01 21.43 -16.31
CA ARG A 4 4.02 19.96 -16.38
C ARG A 4 5.12 19.43 -15.46
N ILE A 5 4.71 18.78 -14.38
CA ILE A 5 5.61 18.08 -13.49
C ILE A 5 6.04 16.79 -14.20
N ARG A 6 7.34 16.61 -14.41
CA ARG A 6 7.91 15.38 -14.99
C ARG A 6 8.54 14.59 -13.86
N ILE A 7 8.06 13.40 -13.59
CA ILE A 7 8.69 12.48 -12.65
C ILE A 7 9.18 11.27 -13.42
N GLY A 8 10.40 10.93 -13.22
CA GLY A 8 10.95 9.72 -13.77
C GLY A 8 12.30 9.32 -13.24
N VAL A 9 12.40 8.10 -12.78
CA VAL A 9 13.64 7.33 -12.86
C VAL A 9 13.26 5.90 -13.23
N GLY A 10 13.65 5.46 -14.43
CA GLY A 10 13.64 4.05 -14.77
C GLY A 10 14.87 3.35 -14.23
N PRO A 11 14.88 2.00 -14.12
CA PRO A 11 16.00 1.27 -13.56
C PRO A 11 17.21 1.39 -14.49
N VAL A 12 18.17 2.21 -14.09
CA VAL A 12 19.50 2.19 -14.72
C VAL A 12 20.31 1.03 -14.19
N ASP A 13 19.95 0.49 -12.98
CA ASP A 13 20.69 -0.57 -12.29
C ASP A 13 19.77 -1.59 -11.57
N GLY A 14 18.56 -1.85 -12.06
CA GLY A 14 17.64 -2.83 -11.43
C GLY A 14 17.09 -2.37 -10.08
N ARG A 15 17.19 -1.09 -9.74
CA ARG A 15 16.69 -0.53 -8.48
C ARG A 15 15.24 -0.11 -8.60
N SER A 16 14.47 -0.35 -7.55
CA SER A 16 13.10 0.17 -7.42
C SER A 16 13.10 1.70 -7.46
N PRO A 17 12.07 2.33 -8.04
CA PRO A 17 11.93 3.78 -8.01
C PRO A 17 11.78 4.27 -6.57
N ARG A 18 12.13 5.53 -6.32
CA ARG A 18 12.10 6.14 -4.99
C ARG A 18 11.26 7.40 -4.98
N TYR A 19 10.73 7.72 -3.79
CA TYR A 19 10.06 9.02 -3.55
C TYR A 19 11.05 10.18 -3.52
N GLY A 20 12.34 9.90 -3.24
CA GLY A 20 13.36 10.91 -3.03
C GLY A 20 13.26 11.63 -1.68
N ILE A 21 12.48 11.08 -0.77
CA ILE A 21 12.31 11.51 0.61
C ILE A 21 12.78 10.35 1.48
N ASP A 22 13.98 10.44 2.05
CA ASP A 22 14.65 9.31 2.72
C ASP A 22 13.79 8.60 3.76
N GLN A 23 13.04 9.35 4.56
CA GLN A 23 12.18 8.76 5.59
C GLN A 23 10.99 8.03 4.98
N LEU A 24 10.39 8.58 3.93
CA LEU A 24 9.28 7.94 3.23
C LEU A 24 9.75 6.69 2.48
N ASP A 25 10.90 6.78 1.81
CA ASP A 25 11.53 5.64 1.14
C ASP A 25 11.88 4.52 2.13
N THR A 26 12.32 4.87 3.34
CA THR A 26 12.60 3.90 4.40
C THR A 26 11.31 3.23 4.91
N VAL A 27 10.26 4.01 5.14
CA VAL A 27 8.97 3.50 5.66
C VAL A 27 8.25 2.64 4.63
N LEU A 28 8.22 3.09 3.37
CA LEU A 28 7.49 2.43 2.28
C LEU A 28 8.33 1.42 1.49
N ASP A 29 9.61 1.23 1.83
CA ASP A 29 10.54 0.43 1.03
C ASP A 29 10.60 0.91 -0.43
N GLY A 30 10.62 2.24 -0.62
CA GLY A 30 10.54 2.90 -1.91
C GLY A 30 9.19 2.72 -2.63
N MET A 31 9.16 3.08 -3.90
CA MET A 31 8.07 2.74 -4.81
C MET A 31 8.35 1.39 -5.43
N TRP A 32 7.29 0.63 -5.72
CA TRP A 32 7.42 -0.61 -6.48
C TRP A 32 6.89 -0.41 -7.89
N TRP A 33 7.48 -1.11 -8.84
CA TRP A 33 6.95 -1.15 -10.19
C TRP A 33 5.52 -1.69 -10.18
N GLY A 34 4.61 -1.02 -10.89
CA GLY A 34 3.19 -1.32 -10.90
C GLY A 34 2.37 -0.56 -9.85
N ASP A 35 2.99 0.27 -9.00
CA ASP A 35 2.25 1.06 -8.02
C ASP A 35 1.54 2.26 -8.67
N ASN A 36 0.25 2.38 -8.36
CA ASN A 36 -0.42 3.68 -8.33
C ASN A 36 -0.26 4.24 -6.92
N VAL A 37 0.46 5.33 -6.79
CA VAL A 37 0.63 6.06 -5.53
C VAL A 37 -0.34 7.22 -5.52
N LEU A 38 -1.32 7.19 -4.65
CA LEU A 38 -2.27 8.28 -4.45
C LEU A 38 -1.80 9.17 -3.30
N TRP A 39 -1.54 10.43 -3.62
CA TRP A 39 -1.18 11.46 -2.65
C TRP A 39 -2.37 12.36 -2.43
N VAL A 40 -3.00 12.23 -1.27
CA VAL A 40 -4.15 13.01 -0.86
C VAL A 40 -3.66 14.23 -0.10
N VAL A 41 -4.13 15.42 -0.49
CA VAL A 41 -3.71 16.69 0.12
C VAL A 41 -4.91 17.46 0.65
N ASP A 42 -4.73 18.23 1.71
CA ASP A 42 -5.75 19.15 2.19
C ASP A 42 -6.03 20.24 1.15
N ASP A 43 -7.30 20.61 0.99
CA ASP A 43 -7.77 21.51 -0.07
C ASP A 43 -7.17 22.92 0.00
N GLY A 44 -6.63 23.32 1.14
CA GLY A 44 -5.99 24.63 1.36
C GLY A 44 -4.46 24.63 1.25
N LEU A 45 -3.82 23.48 0.99
CA LEU A 45 -2.37 23.41 0.91
C LEU A 45 -1.84 23.82 -0.47
N SER A 46 -1.26 25.01 -0.55
CA SER A 46 -0.47 25.46 -1.71
C SER A 46 0.91 24.78 -1.79
N SER A 47 1.35 24.15 -0.72
CA SER A 47 2.71 23.65 -0.51
C SER A 47 2.94 22.19 -0.97
N VAL A 48 2.03 21.59 -1.73
CA VAL A 48 2.27 20.29 -2.39
C VAL A 48 3.52 20.34 -3.27
N ASP A 49 3.80 21.50 -3.86
CA ASP A 49 5.01 21.72 -4.66
C ASP A 49 6.30 21.41 -3.90
N VAL A 50 6.28 21.40 -2.59
CA VAL A 50 7.46 21.25 -1.75
C VAL A 50 7.74 19.79 -1.41
N VAL A 51 6.75 18.97 -1.10
CA VAL A 51 6.94 17.52 -0.92
C VAL A 51 7.30 16.88 -2.26
N LEU A 52 6.67 17.34 -3.34
CA LEU A 52 6.97 16.91 -4.69
C LEU A 52 8.32 17.41 -5.19
N ALA A 53 8.91 18.46 -4.62
CA ALA A 53 10.22 18.93 -5.03
C ALA A 53 11.30 17.83 -4.83
N GLY A 54 11.20 17.03 -3.76
CA GLY A 54 12.06 15.87 -3.57
C GLY A 54 11.85 14.79 -4.65
N VAL A 55 10.61 14.47 -4.94
CA VAL A 55 10.24 13.52 -5.99
C VAL A 55 10.55 14.08 -7.39
N ILE A 56 10.42 15.39 -7.61
CA ILE A 56 10.71 16.11 -8.85
C ILE A 56 12.23 16.27 -9.06
N ALA A 57 13.00 16.55 -8.00
CA ALA A 57 14.45 16.74 -8.10
C ALA A 57 15.18 15.49 -8.59
N LEU A 58 14.62 14.30 -8.35
CA LEU A 58 15.12 13.06 -8.93
C LEU A 58 14.80 12.91 -10.42
N ALA A 59 13.82 13.68 -10.91
CA ALA A 59 13.40 13.68 -12.31
C ALA A 59 14.17 14.68 -13.17
N ASP A 60 14.90 15.59 -12.57
CA ASP A 60 15.61 16.65 -13.29
C ASP A 60 16.82 16.08 -14.04
N GLY A 61 16.66 15.84 -15.33
CA GLY A 61 17.74 15.60 -16.28
C GLY A 61 17.66 14.35 -17.13
N ARG A 62 16.65 13.51 -17.06
CA ARG A 62 16.52 12.34 -17.96
C ARG A 62 15.10 12.20 -18.51
N ASP A 63 15.03 12.07 -19.82
CA ASP A 63 13.78 11.80 -20.52
C ASP A 63 13.22 10.43 -20.10
N VAL A 64 12.09 10.45 -19.40
CA VAL A 64 11.49 9.28 -18.73
C VAL A 64 10.53 8.56 -19.66
N SER A 65 10.34 9.07 -20.88
CA SER A 65 9.39 8.55 -21.85
C SER A 65 9.63 7.10 -22.25
N ASP A 66 10.83 6.55 -22.00
CA ASP A 66 11.25 5.27 -22.57
C ASP A 66 11.31 4.08 -21.61
N ARG A 67 11.15 4.24 -20.28
CA ARG A 67 11.45 3.14 -19.35
C ARG A 67 10.47 2.95 -18.18
N GLY A 68 9.19 2.80 -18.43
CA GLY A 68 8.30 2.20 -17.44
C GLY A 68 7.48 3.16 -16.56
N PHE A 69 7.64 4.48 -16.66
CA PHE A 69 6.68 5.42 -16.09
C PHE A 69 5.62 5.84 -17.10
N SER A 70 4.34 5.81 -16.72
CA SER A 70 3.34 6.54 -17.46
C SER A 70 3.47 8.02 -17.09
N ARG A 71 4.01 8.80 -18.01
CA ARG A 71 4.05 10.27 -17.99
C ARG A 71 3.94 10.97 -16.64
N GLY A 72 4.82 10.69 -15.67
CA GLY A 72 5.01 11.57 -14.53
C GLY A 72 3.91 11.54 -13.44
N ALA A 73 3.87 12.58 -12.61
CA ALA A 73 2.80 12.82 -11.66
C ALA A 73 1.58 13.41 -12.36
N PHE A 74 0.41 12.91 -12.00
CA PHE A 74 -0.88 13.46 -12.40
C PHE A 74 -1.39 14.38 -11.30
N ASP A 75 -1.35 15.68 -11.54
CA ASP A 75 -1.97 16.66 -10.64
C ASP A 75 -3.44 16.83 -11.02
N LEU A 76 -4.33 16.27 -10.21
CA LEU A 76 -5.77 16.32 -10.45
C LEU A 76 -6.44 17.56 -9.83
N ARG A 77 -5.68 18.47 -9.26
CA ARG A 77 -6.20 19.77 -8.80
C ARG A 77 -6.76 20.60 -9.97
N ASP A 78 -6.25 20.41 -11.16
CA ASP A 78 -6.58 21.14 -12.38
C ASP A 78 -7.60 20.41 -13.30
N HIS A 79 -8.53 19.63 -12.75
CA HIS A 79 -9.68 19.06 -13.46
C HIS A 79 -9.39 18.07 -14.60
N ALA A 80 -9.07 16.82 -14.27
CA ALA A 80 -9.17 15.72 -15.23
C ALA A 80 -10.56 15.07 -15.19
N SER A 81 -11.04 14.56 -16.32
CA SER A 81 -12.29 13.79 -16.34
C SER A 81 -12.10 12.49 -15.54
N ILE A 82 -12.99 12.21 -14.58
CA ILE A 82 -12.90 11.08 -13.65
C ILE A 82 -12.79 9.72 -14.38
N GLY A 83 -13.47 9.56 -15.52
CA GLY A 83 -13.40 8.33 -16.31
C GLY A 83 -12.00 8.06 -16.89
N ALA A 84 -11.34 9.08 -17.41
CA ALA A 84 -9.99 8.95 -17.96
C ALA A 84 -8.95 8.60 -16.87
N VAL A 85 -9.17 9.01 -15.63
CA VAL A 85 -8.30 8.70 -14.49
C VAL A 85 -8.32 7.22 -14.16
N ALA A 86 -9.50 6.61 -14.07
CA ALA A 86 -9.65 5.19 -13.76
C ALA A 86 -9.01 4.30 -14.85
N ASP A 87 -9.26 4.61 -16.13
CA ASP A 87 -8.69 3.88 -17.26
C ASP A 87 -7.17 4.00 -17.29
N THR A 88 -6.63 5.17 -17.01
CA THR A 88 -5.19 5.40 -16.93
C THR A 88 -4.57 4.65 -15.75
N ALA A 89 -5.19 4.68 -14.56
CA ALA A 89 -4.73 3.95 -13.40
C ALA A 89 -4.73 2.42 -13.63
N CYS A 90 -5.79 1.88 -14.27
CA CYS A 90 -5.80 0.48 -14.70
C CYS A 90 -4.69 0.15 -15.70
N THR A 91 -4.41 1.06 -16.62
CA THR A 91 -3.34 0.88 -17.62
C THR A 91 -1.97 0.88 -16.96
N VAL A 92 -1.73 1.75 -15.98
CA VAL A 92 -0.50 1.79 -15.16
C VAL A 92 -0.23 0.42 -14.54
N VAL A 93 -1.21 -0.15 -13.83
CA VAL A 93 -1.07 -1.48 -13.21
C VAL A 93 -0.87 -2.57 -14.26
N ARG A 94 -1.68 -2.56 -15.32
CA ARG A 94 -1.63 -3.58 -16.38
C ARG A 94 -0.29 -3.62 -17.10
N GLU A 95 0.36 -2.48 -17.26
CA GLU A 95 1.65 -2.36 -17.95
C GLU A 95 2.85 -2.45 -16.99
N GLY A 96 2.63 -2.69 -15.70
CA GLY A 96 3.69 -2.74 -14.69
C GLY A 96 4.42 -1.40 -14.52
N LYS A 97 3.76 -0.29 -14.85
CA LYS A 97 4.28 1.06 -14.71
C LYS A 97 3.93 1.63 -13.34
N THR A 98 4.65 2.67 -12.91
CA THR A 98 4.37 3.39 -11.68
C THR A 98 3.84 4.79 -11.98
N ALA A 99 2.84 5.24 -11.23
CA ALA A 99 2.29 6.59 -11.35
C ALA A 99 2.06 7.21 -9.97
N LEU A 100 2.28 8.53 -9.87
CA LEU A 100 1.93 9.34 -8.72
C LEU A 100 0.73 10.23 -9.07
N TRP A 101 -0.32 10.14 -8.25
CA TRP A 101 -1.57 10.88 -8.39
C TRP A 101 -1.72 11.84 -7.23
N ILE A 102 -1.88 13.12 -7.49
CA ILE A 102 -2.07 14.15 -6.48
C ILE A 102 -3.50 14.63 -6.54
N CYS A 103 -4.22 14.46 -5.45
CA CYS A 103 -5.64 14.78 -5.38
C CYS A 103 -5.95 15.62 -4.14
N PRO A 104 -6.76 16.69 -4.26
CA PRO A 104 -7.38 17.33 -3.11
C PRO A 104 -8.27 16.32 -2.37
N ARG A 105 -8.29 16.39 -1.05
CA ARG A 105 -9.08 15.48 -0.20
C ARG A 105 -10.56 15.44 -0.58
N SER A 106 -11.15 16.60 -0.90
CA SER A 106 -12.56 16.73 -1.29
C SER A 106 -12.91 16.11 -2.64
N SER A 107 -11.91 15.86 -3.52
CA SER A 107 -12.15 15.46 -4.90
C SER A 107 -11.47 14.16 -5.33
N VAL A 108 -11.05 13.32 -4.36
CA VAL A 108 -10.43 12.02 -4.66
C VAL A 108 -11.42 11.11 -5.39
N PRO A 109 -11.14 10.70 -6.65
CA PRO A 109 -12.01 9.79 -7.37
C PRO A 109 -12.09 8.41 -6.68
N PRO A 110 -13.29 7.86 -6.38
CA PRO A 110 -13.42 6.58 -5.72
C PRO A 110 -12.71 5.43 -6.45
N ALA A 111 -12.77 5.41 -7.77
CA ALA A 111 -12.09 4.40 -8.58
C ALA A 111 -10.56 4.49 -8.45
N LEU A 112 -9.98 5.69 -8.38
CA LEU A 112 -8.55 5.86 -8.16
C LEU A 112 -8.14 5.40 -6.76
N ARG A 113 -8.93 5.74 -5.74
CA ARG A 113 -8.70 5.28 -4.37
C ARG A 113 -8.73 3.74 -4.27
N GLU A 114 -9.56 3.11 -5.07
CA GLU A 114 -9.64 1.66 -5.14
C GLU A 114 -8.43 1.03 -5.85
N LEU A 115 -7.96 1.65 -6.94
CA LEU A 115 -6.84 1.19 -7.77
C LEU A 115 -5.45 1.53 -7.20
N ALA A 116 -5.37 2.38 -6.19
CA ALA A 116 -4.10 2.77 -5.59
C ALA A 116 -3.55 1.67 -4.68
N GLN A 117 -2.30 1.27 -4.89
CA GLN A 117 -1.57 0.35 -4.03
C GLN A 117 -0.96 1.05 -2.82
N VAL A 118 -0.62 2.33 -2.97
CA VAL A 118 -0.14 3.17 -1.88
C VAL A 118 -1.01 4.42 -1.79
N ILE A 119 -1.42 4.77 -0.57
CA ILE A 119 -2.13 6.02 -0.30
C ILE A 119 -1.40 6.75 0.83
N VAL A 120 -0.93 7.94 0.51
CA VAL A 120 -0.32 8.86 1.47
C VAL A 120 -1.26 10.06 1.62
N ASP A 121 -1.66 10.32 2.84
CA ASP A 121 -2.49 11.45 3.22
C ASP A 121 -1.60 12.54 3.83
N GLN A 122 -1.63 13.74 3.26
CA GLN A 122 -0.86 14.89 3.71
C GLN A 122 -1.79 15.96 4.27
N ASN A 123 -1.53 16.35 5.51
CA ASN A 123 -2.07 17.58 6.08
C ASN A 123 -0.96 18.64 6.25
N SER A 124 -1.24 19.73 6.93
CA SER A 124 -0.28 20.84 7.11
C SER A 124 0.98 20.48 7.91
N THR A 125 0.98 19.39 8.68
CA THR A 125 2.04 19.05 9.65
C THR A 125 2.53 17.62 9.59
N HIS A 126 1.78 16.72 8.94
CA HIS A 126 2.10 15.27 8.93
C HIS A 126 1.77 14.65 7.58
N LEU A 127 2.56 13.63 7.26
CA LEU A 127 2.25 12.62 6.25
C LEU A 127 1.75 11.37 6.96
N ARG A 128 0.64 10.80 6.53
CA ARG A 128 0.10 9.55 7.04
C ARG A 128 -0.02 8.52 5.92
N VAL A 129 0.46 7.31 6.16
CA VAL A 129 0.26 6.21 5.22
C VAL A 129 -1.08 5.55 5.52
N GLU A 130 -2.04 5.65 4.59
CA GLU A 130 -3.35 5.03 4.73
C GLU A 130 -3.41 3.61 4.13
N ARG A 131 -2.61 3.37 3.10
CA ARG A 131 -2.53 2.09 2.40
C ARG A 131 -1.11 1.84 1.87
N ALA A 132 -0.68 0.60 1.91
CA ALA A 132 0.64 0.19 1.42
C ALA A 132 0.62 -1.32 1.09
N ASP A 133 0.07 -1.66 -0.10
CA ASP A 133 -0.08 -3.05 -0.54
C ASP A 133 1.28 -3.74 -0.65
N GLY A 134 1.38 -4.96 -0.12
CA GLY A 134 2.60 -5.76 -0.14
C GLY A 134 3.69 -5.33 0.85
N ARG A 135 3.63 -4.12 1.43
CA ARG A 135 4.58 -3.65 2.47
C ARG A 135 4.19 -4.21 3.82
N ARG A 136 5.10 -4.10 4.80
CA ARG A 136 4.83 -4.55 6.18
C ARG A 136 3.56 -3.91 6.73
N SER A 137 2.78 -4.65 7.50
CA SER A 137 1.46 -4.22 7.98
C SER A 137 1.49 -2.95 8.85
N GLN A 138 2.56 -2.77 9.66
CA GLN A 138 2.75 -1.59 10.52
C GLN A 138 3.00 -0.28 9.75
N VAL A 139 3.26 -0.36 8.46
CA VAL A 139 3.42 0.84 7.61
C VAL A 139 2.11 1.61 7.53
N VAL A 140 0.99 0.89 7.49
CA VAL A 140 -0.35 1.49 7.44
C VAL A 140 -0.71 2.12 8.78
N GLY A 141 -1.02 3.40 8.77
CA GLY A 141 -1.28 4.21 9.96
C GLY A 141 -0.06 4.95 10.48
N THR A 142 1.13 4.71 9.92
CA THR A 142 2.34 5.46 10.28
C THR A 142 2.17 6.94 9.93
N GLU A 143 2.46 7.80 10.91
CA GLU A 143 2.50 9.25 10.76
C GLU A 143 3.94 9.74 10.87
N MET A 144 4.33 10.61 9.95
CA MET A 144 5.64 11.23 9.88
C MET A 144 5.46 12.75 9.95
N PRO A 145 6.16 13.46 10.86
CA PRO A 145 6.10 14.91 10.88
C PRO A 145 6.67 15.48 9.57
N TYR A 146 6.04 16.52 9.09
CA TYR A 146 6.37 17.21 7.88
C TYR A 146 6.43 18.71 8.14
N ALA A 147 7.46 19.34 7.64
CA ALA A 147 7.62 20.80 7.71
C ALA A 147 8.20 21.33 6.40
N VAL A 148 7.91 22.58 6.11
CA VAL A 148 8.48 23.34 5.00
C VAL A 148 9.24 24.50 5.59
N ASP A 149 10.51 24.59 5.26
CA ASP A 149 11.39 25.69 5.64
C ASP A 149 12.10 26.19 4.37
N ASP A 150 11.98 27.50 4.10
CA ASP A 150 12.52 28.16 2.90
C ASP A 150 12.22 27.44 1.58
N GLY A 151 11.04 26.84 1.46
CA GLY A 151 10.64 26.10 0.25
C GLY A 151 11.22 24.69 0.17
N ILE A 152 11.89 24.19 1.20
CA ILE A 152 12.43 22.84 1.28
C ILE A 152 11.54 22.00 2.20
N ALA A 153 10.98 20.90 1.67
CA ALA A 153 10.23 19.97 2.48
C ALA A 153 11.17 19.04 3.24
N THR A 154 10.91 18.87 4.52
CA THR A 154 11.55 17.90 5.37
C THR A 154 10.52 16.95 5.96
N VAL A 155 10.81 15.65 5.93
CA VAL A 155 9.99 14.62 6.56
C VAL A 155 10.81 13.98 7.67
N GLY A 156 10.32 14.09 8.90
CA GLY A 156 10.95 13.47 10.06
C GLY A 156 10.61 11.98 10.19
N PRO A 157 11.34 11.29 11.07
CA PRO A 157 11.07 9.88 11.34
C PRO A 157 9.67 9.71 11.97
N PRO A 158 9.02 8.55 11.76
CA PRO A 158 7.77 8.22 12.44
C PRO A 158 7.93 8.32 13.96
N SER A 159 6.95 8.92 14.61
CA SER A 159 6.95 8.99 16.08
C SER A 159 6.84 7.57 16.67
N THR A 160 7.47 7.35 17.83
CA THR A 160 7.37 6.06 18.54
C THR A 160 5.93 5.74 18.90
N VAL A 161 5.14 6.76 19.24
CA VAL A 161 3.70 6.62 19.56
C VAL A 161 2.91 6.14 18.35
N SER A 162 3.15 6.75 17.19
CA SER A 162 2.51 6.35 15.93
C SER A 162 2.89 4.92 15.53
N ARG A 163 4.15 4.53 15.69
CA ARG A 163 4.63 3.16 15.41
C ARG A 163 3.97 2.13 16.33
N LEU A 164 3.95 2.41 17.63
CA LEU A 164 3.29 1.54 18.62
C LEU A 164 1.80 1.38 18.30
N GLY A 165 1.11 2.47 18.00
CA GLY A 165 -0.31 2.46 17.63
C GLY A 165 -0.60 1.67 16.35
N ALA A 166 0.23 1.84 15.34
CA ALA A 166 0.12 1.09 14.07
C ALA A 166 0.36 -0.42 14.28
N GLY A 167 1.38 -0.78 15.06
CA GLY A 167 1.67 -2.17 15.40
C GLY A 167 0.56 -2.83 16.20
N LEU A 168 0.03 -2.14 17.22
CA LEU A 168 -1.12 -2.60 18.01
C LEU A 168 -2.34 -2.85 17.12
N ARG A 169 -2.66 -1.90 16.24
CA ARG A 169 -3.77 -2.03 15.28
C ARG A 169 -3.59 -3.22 14.36
N SER A 170 -2.37 -3.46 13.88
CA SER A 170 -2.04 -4.61 13.03
C SER A 170 -2.32 -5.93 13.75
N ILE A 171 -1.77 -6.11 14.97
CA ILE A 171 -1.93 -7.32 15.75
C ILE A 171 -3.41 -7.54 16.11
N ARG A 172 -4.10 -6.48 16.54
CA ARG A 172 -5.53 -6.56 16.88
C ARG A 172 -6.37 -7.03 15.70
N LYS A 173 -6.17 -6.44 14.53
CA LYS A 173 -6.89 -6.82 13.30
C LYS A 173 -6.62 -8.26 12.90
N GLN A 174 -5.36 -8.68 12.93
CA GLN A 174 -4.96 -10.06 12.60
C GLN A 174 -5.65 -11.08 13.53
N ARG A 175 -5.95 -10.69 14.77
CA ARG A 175 -6.65 -11.55 15.73
C ARG A 175 -8.17 -11.38 15.73
N GLY A 176 -8.73 -10.53 14.88
CA GLY A 176 -10.16 -10.28 14.77
C GLY A 176 -10.76 -9.58 15.99
N TRP A 177 -9.93 -8.93 16.84
CA TRP A 177 -10.41 -8.28 18.07
C TRP A 177 -10.91 -6.86 17.82
N SER A 178 -11.92 -6.46 18.61
CA SER A 178 -12.36 -5.07 18.67
C SER A 178 -11.40 -4.22 19.54
N GLN A 179 -11.47 -2.90 19.43
CA GLN A 179 -10.74 -2.00 20.33
C GLN A 179 -11.19 -2.15 21.78
N ALA A 180 -12.46 -2.51 21.99
CA ALA A 180 -13.00 -2.77 23.32
C ALA A 180 -12.41 -4.05 23.93
N ASP A 181 -12.23 -5.12 23.13
CA ASP A 181 -11.61 -6.36 23.60
C ASP A 181 -10.18 -6.13 24.10
N VAL A 182 -9.38 -5.39 23.31
CA VAL A 182 -8.01 -5.03 23.69
C VAL A 182 -8.00 -4.14 24.92
N GLY A 183 -8.90 -3.16 25.00
CA GLY A 183 -9.03 -2.28 26.18
C GLY A 183 -9.34 -3.06 27.45
N ALA A 184 -10.25 -4.03 27.38
CA ALA A 184 -10.63 -4.87 28.51
C ALA A 184 -9.46 -5.72 29.05
N MET A 185 -8.50 -6.10 28.20
CA MET A 185 -7.32 -6.89 28.62
C MET A 185 -6.43 -6.13 29.60
N ILE A 186 -6.34 -4.81 29.47
CA ILE A 186 -5.45 -3.94 30.28
C ILE A 186 -6.21 -2.89 31.08
N GLY A 187 -7.54 -3.04 31.24
CA GLY A 187 -8.35 -2.18 32.09
C GLY A 187 -8.53 -0.75 31.56
N VAL A 188 -8.40 -0.52 30.24
CA VAL A 188 -8.63 0.79 29.61
C VAL A 188 -9.85 0.76 28.68
N SER A 189 -10.38 1.93 28.32
CA SER A 189 -11.52 2.01 27.41
C SER A 189 -11.12 1.69 25.95
N GLY A 190 -12.08 1.19 25.15
CA GLY A 190 -11.87 1.04 23.71
C GLY A 190 -11.55 2.37 23.01
N SER A 191 -12.03 3.50 23.54
CA SER A 191 -11.67 4.83 23.03
C SER A 191 -10.21 5.18 23.28
N ALA A 192 -9.64 4.77 24.42
CA ALA A 192 -8.21 4.96 24.70
C ALA A 192 -7.36 4.12 23.71
N ILE A 193 -7.74 2.87 23.46
CA ILE A 193 -7.10 2.04 22.44
C ILE A 193 -7.21 2.70 21.04
N SER A 194 -8.39 3.23 20.71
CA SER A 194 -8.57 3.97 19.43
C SER A 194 -7.64 5.17 19.32
N GLN A 195 -7.43 5.92 20.39
CA GLN A 195 -6.52 7.08 20.42
C GLN A 195 -5.06 6.63 20.31
N THR A 196 -4.68 5.54 20.98
CA THR A 196 -3.35 4.93 20.87
C THR A 196 -3.10 4.45 19.44
N GLU A 197 -4.03 3.74 18.83
CA GLU A 197 -3.92 3.26 17.45
C GLU A 197 -3.84 4.39 16.40
N ARG A 198 -4.36 5.56 16.73
CA ARG A 198 -4.24 6.78 15.90
C ARG A 198 -2.96 7.56 16.17
N GLY A 199 -2.15 7.15 17.15
CA GLY A 199 -0.94 7.86 17.53
C GLY A 199 -1.20 9.19 18.26
N THR A 200 -2.44 9.46 18.70
CA THR A 200 -2.81 10.70 19.42
C THR A 200 -2.63 10.58 20.92
N GLN A 201 -2.50 9.37 21.45
CA GLN A 201 -2.23 9.10 22.85
C GLN A 201 -1.14 8.03 22.99
N SER A 202 -0.16 8.30 23.85
CA SER A 202 0.88 7.34 24.23
C SER A 202 0.38 6.40 25.32
N LEU A 203 0.84 5.15 25.30
CA LEU A 203 0.79 4.26 26.45
C LEU A 203 2.01 4.53 27.34
N SER A 204 1.85 4.38 28.66
CA SER A 204 3.02 4.29 29.54
C SER A 204 3.83 3.03 29.18
N LEU A 205 5.13 3.01 29.50
CA LEU A 205 5.95 1.82 29.26
C LEU A 205 5.37 0.60 29.98
N ASP A 206 4.92 0.76 31.22
CA ASP A 206 4.33 -0.33 32.01
C ASP A 206 3.08 -0.89 31.33
N THR A 207 2.19 -0.01 30.85
CA THR A 207 0.98 -0.42 30.12
C THR A 207 1.32 -1.10 28.79
N ALA A 208 2.35 -0.63 28.09
CA ALA A 208 2.81 -1.25 26.83
C ALA A 208 3.41 -2.64 27.07
N VAL A 209 4.16 -2.83 28.17
CA VAL A 209 4.71 -4.13 28.58
C VAL A 209 3.56 -5.08 28.96
N GLU A 210 2.64 -4.65 29.82
CA GLU A 210 1.47 -5.45 30.20
C GLU A 210 0.66 -5.85 28.96
N LEU A 211 0.44 -4.92 28.04
CA LEU A 211 -0.26 -5.19 26.79
C LEU A 211 0.46 -6.25 25.94
N ALA A 212 1.78 -6.13 25.79
CA ALA A 212 2.58 -7.10 25.04
C ALA A 212 2.49 -8.50 25.67
N GLU A 213 2.59 -8.60 27.00
CA GLU A 213 2.43 -9.87 27.74
C GLU A 213 1.03 -10.48 27.55
N ARG A 214 -0.03 -9.68 27.68
CA ARG A 214 -1.42 -10.12 27.46
C ARG A 214 -1.66 -10.56 26.03
N LEU A 215 -1.04 -9.87 25.08
CA LEU A 215 -1.08 -10.24 23.67
C LEU A 215 -0.16 -11.44 23.35
N GLY A 216 0.71 -11.88 24.26
CA GLY A 216 1.69 -12.93 24.00
C GLY A 216 2.69 -12.58 22.89
N VAL A 217 3.08 -11.31 22.79
CA VAL A 217 4.04 -10.80 21.81
C VAL A 217 5.18 -10.06 22.53
N SER A 218 6.32 -9.87 21.85
CA SER A 218 7.38 -9.00 22.37
C SER A 218 7.01 -7.53 22.18
N ILE A 219 7.63 -6.64 22.97
CA ILE A 219 7.53 -5.19 22.75
C ILE A 219 7.98 -4.80 21.34
N ASP A 220 9.03 -5.45 20.86
CA ASP A 220 9.53 -5.24 19.49
C ASP A 220 8.45 -5.58 18.44
N HIS A 221 7.78 -6.71 18.62
CA HIS A 221 6.66 -7.12 17.77
C HIS A 221 5.48 -6.12 17.88
N LEU A 222 5.20 -5.61 19.08
CA LEU A 222 4.16 -4.60 19.28
C LEU A 222 4.48 -3.28 18.56
N VAL A 223 5.76 -2.89 18.46
CA VAL A 223 6.20 -1.68 17.75
C VAL A 223 6.30 -1.90 16.23
N HIS A 224 6.70 -3.10 15.79
CA HIS A 224 6.91 -3.42 14.38
C HIS A 224 5.70 -4.10 13.71
N GLY A 225 4.67 -4.47 14.49
CA GLY A 225 3.46 -5.13 13.99
C GLY A 225 3.68 -6.59 13.60
N ALA A 226 2.59 -7.24 13.21
CA ALA A 226 2.63 -8.60 12.69
C ALA A 226 3.09 -8.63 11.24
N ASP A 227 3.75 -9.71 10.86
CA ASP A 227 3.99 -9.99 9.44
C ASP A 227 2.65 -10.18 8.71
N ARG A 228 2.62 -9.84 7.43
CA ARG A 228 1.43 -10.05 6.61
C ARG A 228 1.15 -11.55 6.47
N SER A 229 -0.12 -11.90 6.36
CA SER A 229 -0.57 -13.26 6.07
C SER A 229 -0.30 -13.70 4.62
N TYR A 230 0.33 -12.84 3.84
CA TYR A 230 0.67 -13.12 2.44
C TYR A 230 2.02 -12.54 2.04
N GLU A 231 2.61 -13.14 1.01
CA GLU A 231 3.80 -12.66 0.31
C GLU A 231 3.41 -12.22 -1.10
N LEU A 232 3.79 -11.00 -1.49
CA LEU A 232 3.56 -10.45 -2.83
C LEU A 232 4.88 -10.39 -3.61
N SER A 233 4.92 -11.02 -4.77
CA SER A 233 6.01 -10.94 -5.73
C SER A 233 5.53 -10.26 -7.01
N ARG A 234 6.27 -9.27 -7.51
CA ARG A 234 5.98 -8.53 -8.74
C ARG A 234 6.99 -8.82 -9.84
N PRO A 235 6.61 -8.75 -11.14
CA PRO A 235 7.50 -9.08 -12.26
C PRO A 235 8.81 -8.30 -12.26
N ALA A 236 8.80 -7.03 -11.89
CA ALA A 236 9.98 -6.20 -11.85
C ALA A 236 10.94 -6.51 -10.67
N SER A 237 10.49 -7.27 -9.68
CA SER A 237 11.33 -7.77 -8.59
C SER A 237 12.00 -9.11 -8.91
N PHE A 238 11.75 -9.71 -10.07
CA PHE A 238 12.32 -10.99 -10.51
C PHE A 238 13.83 -10.99 -10.83
N GLY A 239 14.59 -10.04 -10.35
CA GLY A 239 16.05 -10.16 -10.30
C GLY A 239 16.56 -11.27 -9.35
N ARG A 240 15.68 -11.82 -8.51
CA ARG A 240 15.88 -13.04 -7.72
C ARG A 240 14.87 -14.03 -8.27
N GLY A 241 15.36 -15.06 -8.96
CA GLY A 241 14.55 -16.00 -9.72
C GLY A 241 13.33 -16.54 -9.00
N PRO A 242 12.29 -16.93 -9.75
CA PRO A 242 11.04 -17.41 -9.18
C PRO A 242 11.31 -18.61 -8.29
N SER A 243 10.76 -18.59 -7.08
CA SER A 243 10.60 -19.81 -6.30
C SER A 243 9.93 -20.82 -7.21
N ARG A 244 10.53 -21.97 -7.41
CA ARG A 244 9.95 -23.02 -8.24
C ARG A 244 8.58 -23.34 -7.67
N LEU A 245 7.51 -23.01 -8.41
CA LEU A 245 6.19 -23.51 -8.10
C LEU A 245 6.26 -25.05 -8.17
N ALA A 246 5.81 -25.70 -7.11
CA ALA A 246 5.72 -27.16 -7.10
C ALA A 246 4.82 -27.62 -8.26
N PRO A 247 5.01 -28.80 -8.81
CA PRO A 247 4.26 -29.30 -9.97
C PRO A 247 2.84 -29.74 -9.57
N SER A 248 2.01 -28.81 -9.13
CA SER A 248 0.58 -29.01 -8.99
C SER A 248 -0.11 -28.42 -10.22
N SER A 249 -1.15 -29.09 -10.72
CA SER A 249 -1.90 -28.59 -11.88
C SER A 249 -2.58 -27.26 -11.51
N PRO A 250 -2.26 -26.16 -12.18
CA PRO A 250 -2.89 -24.87 -11.86
C PRO A 250 -4.37 -24.89 -12.24
N GLN A 251 -5.22 -24.46 -11.34
CA GLN A 251 -6.59 -24.10 -11.70
C GLN A 251 -6.57 -22.70 -12.32
N HIS A 252 -7.30 -22.50 -13.40
CA HIS A 252 -7.42 -21.18 -14.00
C HIS A 252 -8.86 -20.68 -13.96
N PHE A 253 -9.02 -19.40 -13.71
CA PHE A 253 -10.30 -18.74 -13.62
C PHE A 253 -10.32 -17.52 -14.54
N ARG A 254 -11.43 -17.34 -15.24
CA ARG A 254 -11.68 -16.14 -16.03
C ARG A 254 -12.79 -15.34 -15.36
N ILE A 255 -12.48 -14.13 -14.91
CA ILE A 255 -13.44 -13.22 -14.29
C ILE A 255 -13.83 -12.16 -15.31
N VAL A 256 -15.13 -12.06 -15.61
CA VAL A 256 -15.63 -11.03 -16.53
C VAL A 256 -15.42 -9.63 -15.95
N ALA A 257 -15.53 -8.61 -16.83
CA ALA A 257 -15.33 -7.22 -16.42
C ALA A 257 -16.17 -6.85 -15.18
N PHE A 258 -15.53 -6.20 -14.21
CA PHE A 258 -16.13 -5.70 -12.97
C PHE A 258 -16.84 -6.74 -12.09
N ALA A 259 -16.72 -8.03 -12.40
CA ALA A 259 -17.32 -9.09 -11.59
C ALA A 259 -16.43 -9.49 -10.41
N THR A 260 -17.10 -10.08 -9.41
CA THR A 260 -16.44 -10.67 -8.23
C THR A 260 -16.62 -12.18 -8.27
N MET A 261 -15.57 -12.91 -7.95
CA MET A 261 -15.57 -14.35 -7.78
C MET A 261 -15.15 -14.69 -6.36
N SER A 262 -15.93 -15.51 -5.67
CA SER A 262 -15.53 -16.03 -4.36
C SER A 262 -14.40 -17.03 -4.52
N LEU A 263 -13.35 -16.84 -3.74
CA LEU A 263 -12.22 -17.75 -3.63
C LEU A 263 -12.33 -18.40 -2.26
N SER A 264 -12.87 -19.59 -2.19
CA SER A 264 -12.83 -20.38 -0.96
C SER A 264 -11.97 -21.60 -1.19
N SER A 265 -10.92 -21.74 -0.44
CA SER A 265 -10.16 -22.99 -0.35
C SER A 265 -10.39 -23.58 1.01
N SER A 266 -10.89 -24.80 1.07
CA SER A 266 -10.99 -25.59 2.31
C SER A 266 -9.63 -26.11 2.77
N SER A 267 -8.55 -25.84 2.01
CA SER A 267 -7.21 -26.31 2.35
C SER A 267 -6.55 -25.35 3.34
N THR A 268 -5.99 -25.91 4.40
CA THR A 268 -5.07 -25.18 5.32
C THR A 268 -3.68 -25.05 4.70
N GLY A 269 -3.48 -25.53 3.48
CA GLY A 269 -2.21 -25.50 2.76
C GLY A 269 -1.91 -24.13 2.13
N SER A 270 -0.68 -23.98 1.67
CA SER A 270 -0.22 -22.80 0.94
C SER A 270 -0.89 -22.73 -0.44
N VAL A 271 -1.30 -21.52 -0.83
CA VAL A 271 -1.93 -21.24 -2.12
C VAL A 271 -1.21 -20.08 -2.79
N SER A 272 -0.85 -20.27 -4.05
CA SER A 272 -0.29 -19.21 -4.89
C SER A 272 -1.32 -18.75 -5.91
N ILE A 273 -1.57 -17.43 -5.95
CA ILE A 273 -2.42 -16.77 -6.95
C ILE A 273 -1.53 -15.99 -7.90
N CYS A 274 -1.60 -16.29 -9.18
CA CYS A 274 -0.87 -15.58 -10.23
C CYS A 274 -1.85 -14.90 -11.17
N ILE A 275 -1.59 -13.64 -11.50
CA ILE A 275 -2.41 -12.86 -12.42
C ILE A 275 -1.84 -12.98 -13.84
N GLY A 276 -2.58 -13.63 -14.73
CA GLY A 276 -2.23 -13.77 -16.14
C GLY A 276 -2.59 -12.54 -16.96
N SER A 277 -3.76 -11.93 -16.68
CA SER A 277 -4.20 -10.71 -17.34
C SER A 277 -5.27 -9.98 -16.53
N GLY A 278 -5.46 -8.68 -16.80
CA GLY A 278 -6.44 -7.83 -16.12
C GLY A 278 -5.86 -7.16 -14.88
N VAL A 279 -6.69 -6.38 -14.21
CA VAL A 279 -6.40 -5.75 -12.92
C VAL A 279 -7.43 -6.23 -11.93
N VAL A 280 -6.98 -6.83 -10.84
CA VAL A 280 -7.87 -7.44 -9.87
C VAL A 280 -7.59 -6.96 -8.46
N LYS A 281 -8.63 -6.93 -7.64
CA LYS A 281 -8.53 -6.79 -6.21
C LYS A 281 -8.69 -8.16 -5.57
N LEU A 282 -7.66 -8.63 -4.91
CA LEU A 282 -7.71 -9.86 -4.11
C LEU A 282 -8.11 -9.48 -2.68
N GLU A 283 -9.19 -10.07 -2.20
CA GLU A 283 -9.70 -9.87 -0.84
C GLU A 283 -9.31 -11.07 0.02
N MET A 284 -8.68 -10.80 1.15
CA MET A 284 -8.25 -11.75 2.17
C MET A 284 -8.99 -11.47 3.48
N ALA A 285 -8.78 -12.31 4.49
CA ALA A 285 -9.47 -12.19 5.77
C ALA A 285 -9.32 -10.79 6.38
N ASP A 286 -8.10 -10.28 6.42
CA ASP A 286 -7.76 -9.03 7.12
C ASP A 286 -7.22 -7.93 6.21
N ASP A 287 -7.05 -8.22 4.91
CA ASP A 287 -6.43 -7.28 3.97
C ASP A 287 -7.03 -7.40 2.57
N SER A 288 -6.73 -6.43 1.73
CA SER A 288 -7.03 -6.50 0.30
C SER A 288 -5.94 -5.79 -0.49
N ILE A 289 -5.56 -6.37 -1.63
CA ILE A 289 -4.48 -5.84 -2.47
C ILE A 289 -4.90 -5.76 -3.92
N VAL A 290 -4.35 -4.79 -4.65
CA VAL A 290 -4.56 -4.65 -6.10
C VAL A 290 -3.38 -5.25 -6.83
N LEU A 291 -3.70 -6.12 -7.79
CA LEU A 291 -2.76 -6.94 -8.53
C LEU A 291 -2.92 -6.72 -10.04
N GLY A 292 -1.79 -6.73 -10.74
CA GLY A 292 -1.69 -6.68 -12.18
C GLY A 292 -1.08 -7.93 -12.81
N PRO A 293 -0.95 -7.97 -14.13
CA PRO A 293 -0.39 -9.12 -14.84
C PRO A 293 1.03 -9.43 -14.39
N GLY A 294 1.28 -10.71 -14.07
CA GLY A 294 2.55 -11.21 -13.59
C GLY A 294 2.74 -11.12 -12.07
N ASP A 295 1.86 -10.42 -11.34
CA ASP A 295 1.89 -10.44 -9.88
C ASP A 295 1.55 -11.82 -9.35
N VAL A 296 2.27 -12.26 -8.32
CA VAL A 296 2.06 -13.54 -7.63
C VAL A 296 1.89 -13.28 -6.14
N VAL A 297 0.79 -13.78 -5.59
CA VAL A 297 0.52 -13.74 -4.15
C VAL A 297 0.56 -15.14 -3.60
N ARG A 298 1.36 -15.35 -2.55
CA ARG A 298 1.40 -16.59 -1.79
C ARG A 298 0.77 -16.36 -0.42
N THR A 299 -0.18 -17.20 -0.06
CA THR A 299 -0.92 -17.10 1.21
C THR A 299 -1.43 -18.49 1.61
N THR A 300 -2.17 -18.60 2.69
CA THR A 300 -2.91 -19.82 3.03
C THR A 300 -4.31 -19.82 2.44
N GLY A 301 -4.84 -20.98 2.11
CA GLY A 301 -6.19 -21.07 1.52
C GLY A 301 -7.28 -20.51 2.42
N SER A 302 -7.10 -20.58 3.75
CA SER A 302 -8.01 -20.04 4.74
C SER A 302 -8.08 -18.50 4.75
N GLU A 303 -7.06 -17.83 4.23
CA GLU A 303 -7.04 -16.36 4.14
C GLU A 303 -7.83 -15.80 2.96
N LEU A 304 -7.97 -16.57 1.87
CA LEU A 304 -8.65 -16.12 0.66
C LEU A 304 -10.15 -15.96 0.87
N ARG A 305 -10.71 -14.87 0.33
CA ARG A 305 -12.14 -14.57 0.36
C ARG A 305 -12.72 -14.41 -1.04
N ALA A 306 -12.26 -13.42 -1.77
CA ALA A 306 -12.78 -13.10 -3.09
C ALA A 306 -11.71 -12.48 -3.99
N CYS A 307 -11.97 -12.51 -5.28
CA CYS A 307 -11.22 -11.77 -6.27
C CYS A 307 -12.17 -10.98 -7.14
N ARG A 308 -11.99 -9.66 -7.20
CA ARG A 308 -12.82 -8.76 -8.01
C ARG A 308 -12.00 -8.18 -9.16
N ASN A 309 -12.53 -8.30 -10.38
CA ASN A 309 -11.94 -7.64 -11.54
C ASN A 309 -12.28 -6.15 -11.52
N LEU A 310 -11.26 -5.30 -11.52
CA LEU A 310 -11.38 -3.84 -11.51
C LEU A 310 -11.33 -3.22 -12.91
N SER A 311 -11.16 -4.03 -13.95
CA SER A 311 -10.96 -3.56 -15.33
C SER A 311 -12.17 -3.82 -16.21
N ALA A 312 -12.29 -3.06 -17.31
CA ALA A 312 -13.31 -3.24 -18.34
C ALA A 312 -13.09 -4.50 -19.20
N HIS A 313 -11.98 -5.21 -19.04
CA HIS A 313 -11.65 -6.44 -19.77
C HIS A 313 -11.65 -7.65 -18.84
N PRO A 314 -11.91 -8.85 -19.34
CA PRO A 314 -11.81 -10.05 -18.54
C PRO A 314 -10.42 -10.25 -17.93
N ALA A 315 -10.36 -10.64 -16.67
CA ALA A 315 -9.14 -11.03 -15.99
C ALA A 315 -8.93 -12.54 -16.03
N LEU A 316 -7.67 -12.96 -16.14
CA LEU A 316 -7.25 -14.36 -16.07
C LEU A 316 -6.39 -14.57 -14.82
N ILE A 317 -6.80 -15.52 -13.99
CA ILE A 317 -6.14 -15.84 -12.73
C ILE A 317 -5.78 -17.32 -12.72
N PHE A 318 -4.60 -17.63 -12.22
CA PHE A 318 -4.16 -18.99 -11.97
C PHE A 318 -4.04 -19.19 -10.45
N GLN A 319 -4.65 -20.24 -9.96
CA GLN A 319 -4.51 -20.67 -8.57
C GLN A 319 -3.75 -21.99 -8.53
N VAL A 320 -2.72 -22.05 -7.72
CA VAL A 320 -1.90 -23.24 -7.48
C VAL A 320 -1.99 -23.57 -6.00
N ASN A 321 -2.53 -24.75 -5.69
CA ASN A 321 -2.56 -25.25 -4.32
C ASN A 321 -1.28 -26.07 -4.10
N GLU A 322 -0.47 -25.67 -3.14
CA GLU A 322 0.71 -26.40 -2.73
C GLU A 322 0.26 -27.48 -1.72
N HIS A 323 0.35 -28.74 -2.10
CA HIS A 323 0.14 -29.84 -1.17
C HIS A 323 1.40 -30.01 -0.32
N SER A 324 1.22 -30.01 0.99
CA SER A 324 2.28 -30.29 1.98
C SER A 324 2.73 -31.73 1.87
#